data_c1ee1451d7681d130900ca2ada2a5440
#
_entry.id   c1ee1451d7681d130900ca2ada2a5440
#
_cell.length_a   1.000
_cell.length_b   1.000
_cell.length_c   1.000
_cell.angle_alpha   90.00
_cell.angle_beta   90.00
_cell.angle_gamma   90.00
#
_symmetry.space_group_name_H-M   'P 1'
#
loop_
_entity.id
_entity.type
_entity.pdbx_description
1 polymer ?
#
loop_
_entity_poly.entity_id
_entity_poly.type
_entity_poly.pdbx_seq_one_letter_code
_entity_poly.pdbx_strand_id
1 'polypeptide(L)'
;MLQHNDFTRTRYPLTIALLAGLIATVNPVLGQSLLSAQRSERPAPPTRDPKTPGYVQAKELPDGTNPPANADGNFIIGPTHNAAPEMPAQNGVPHGTVIEFTMPSSDSKIYPGIARDANTFGSVDPGDPAKLVVTTSHPAPYTRKVAVYVPKMYLPGSVAPFIVGADGPDRLLFSALDNLIPQHKLPVLIAISIGNGSGDAQGSERGLEYDTMSGVYAEFVEKEVLPMVESQAHVKLTKDPEGRASMGGSSGGSCALIMAWYHPELYHRVLTYSGTFINQQWPYDPQTPHGAWEFHEHLIPNSPVKPVRIWMEVGDRDLFNPNLMRDNMHDWVLANENMAKVLAAKGYHYQFIFARNAAHVDQATKQQTLREALEYIWQGYSPSPVKH
;
A
#
# COMPACT_ATOMS: atom_id res chain seq x y z
N MET A 1 7.91 -84.78 10.91
CA MET A 1 7.36 -85.00 12.26
C MET A 1 6.62 -83.67 12.58
N LEU A 2 5.28 -83.60 12.31
CA LEU A 2 4.17 -83.86 13.23
C LEU A 2 4.32 -82.92 14.49
N GLN A 3 3.44 -82.03 14.78
CA GLN A 3 1.98 -82.15 15.02
C GLN A 3 1.23 -80.82 14.95
N HIS A 4 0.01 -80.95 14.42
CA HIS A 4 -1.13 -80.04 14.58
C HIS A 4 -1.56 -79.87 16.04
N ASN A 5 -2.11 -78.69 16.37
CA ASN A 5 -3.29 -78.64 17.23
C ASN A 5 -4.16 -77.42 16.93
N ASP A 6 -5.34 -77.75 16.48
CA ASP A 6 -6.54 -76.90 16.41
C ASP A 6 -7.02 -76.57 17.84
N PHE A 7 -7.51 -75.35 18.08
CA PHE A 7 -8.56 -75.14 19.05
C PHE A 7 -9.47 -73.92 18.63
N THR A 8 -10.62 -74.31 18.18
CA THR A 8 -11.99 -73.81 18.30
C THR A 8 -12.23 -72.31 18.64
N ARG A 9 -13.06 -71.71 17.74
CA ARG A 9 -13.79 -70.48 17.83
C ARG A 9 -14.76 -70.44 19.05
N THR A 10 -14.74 -69.32 19.76
CA THR A 10 -15.92 -68.89 20.52
C THR A 10 -16.23 -67.43 20.15
N ARG A 11 -17.37 -67.22 19.54
CA ARG A 11 -17.90 -65.87 19.18
C ARG A 11 -18.63 -65.28 20.38
N TYR A 12 -18.26 -64.07 20.79
CA TYR A 12 -19.12 -63.20 21.62
C TYR A 12 -19.48 -61.95 20.81
N PRO A 13 -20.74 -61.46 20.90
CA PRO A 13 -21.13 -60.26 20.16
C PRO A 13 -20.66 -59.02 20.90
N LEU A 14 -19.89 -58.18 20.23
CA LEU A 14 -19.49 -56.89 20.74
C LEU A 14 -20.60 -55.88 20.41
N THR A 15 -21.32 -55.43 21.42
CA THR A 15 -22.26 -54.32 21.34
C THR A 15 -21.44 -53.04 21.27
N ILE A 16 -21.44 -52.36 20.10
CA ILE A 16 -20.79 -51.08 19.92
C ILE A 16 -21.79 -50.01 20.39
N ALA A 17 -21.49 -49.40 21.56
CA ALA A 17 -22.13 -48.17 21.98
C ALA A 17 -21.50 -46.99 21.21
N LEU A 18 -22.28 -46.37 20.32
CA LEU A 18 -21.91 -45.11 19.67
C LEU A 18 -21.98 -44.00 20.72
N LEU A 19 -20.84 -43.54 21.22
CA LEU A 19 -20.71 -42.26 21.89
C LEU A 19 -20.55 -41.19 20.79
N ALA A 20 -21.60 -40.47 20.48
CA ALA A 20 -21.55 -39.28 19.62
C ALA A 20 -20.83 -38.17 20.40
N GLY A 21 -19.54 -38.05 20.19
CA GLY A 21 -18.78 -36.89 20.62
C GLY A 21 -19.09 -35.70 19.73
N LEU A 22 -19.86 -34.71 20.24
CA LEU A 22 -20.00 -33.40 19.62
C LEU A 22 -18.60 -32.73 19.65
N ILE A 23 -17.89 -32.79 18.55
CA ILE A 23 -16.74 -31.91 18.31
C ILE A 23 -17.36 -30.58 17.86
N ALA A 24 -17.45 -29.62 18.79
CA ALA A 24 -17.72 -28.24 18.44
C ALA A 24 -16.51 -27.72 17.64
N THR A 25 -16.63 -27.76 16.32
CA THR A 25 -15.74 -27.01 15.44
C THR A 25 -15.99 -25.53 15.67
N VAL A 26 -15.16 -24.90 16.48
CA VAL A 26 -15.10 -23.44 16.59
C VAL A 26 -14.61 -22.93 15.25
N ASN A 27 -15.53 -22.41 14.46
CA ASN A 27 -15.22 -21.77 13.18
C ASN A 27 -14.37 -20.51 13.44
N PRO A 28 -13.14 -20.39 12.91
CA PRO A 28 -12.33 -19.18 13.05
C PRO A 28 -12.85 -17.98 12.23
N VAL A 29 -14.00 -18.14 11.57
CA VAL A 29 -14.60 -17.10 10.70
C VAL A 29 -15.25 -15.96 11.49
N LEU A 30 -15.56 -16.15 12.78
CA LEU A 30 -16.22 -15.12 13.60
C LEU A 30 -15.30 -13.94 14.01
N GLY A 31 -13.98 -14.14 14.00
CA GLY A 31 -13.02 -13.07 14.33
C GLY A 31 -12.79 -12.07 13.21
N GLN A 32 -12.93 -12.49 11.94
CA GLN A 32 -12.75 -11.61 10.78
C GLN A 32 -14.00 -10.75 10.49
N SER A 33 -15.19 -11.20 10.90
CA SER A 33 -16.43 -10.47 10.61
C SER A 33 -16.66 -9.23 11.49
N LEU A 34 -16.03 -9.16 12.66
CA LEU A 34 -16.16 -8.00 13.55
C LEU A 34 -15.23 -6.85 13.18
N LEU A 35 -14.08 -7.15 12.55
CA LEU A 35 -13.16 -6.13 12.04
C LEU A 35 -13.62 -5.55 10.70
N SER A 36 -14.34 -6.33 9.88
CA SER A 36 -14.96 -5.84 8.65
C SER A 36 -16.20 -4.97 8.88
N ALA A 37 -16.83 -5.05 10.06
CA ALA A 37 -18.01 -4.24 10.38
C ALA A 37 -17.69 -2.74 10.61
N GLN A 38 -16.42 -2.34 10.71
CA GLN A 38 -16.02 -0.95 10.91
C GLN A 38 -15.64 -0.22 9.60
N ARG A 39 -15.42 -0.95 8.52
CA ARG A 39 -15.20 -0.37 7.19
C ARG A 39 -16.44 -0.55 6.34
N SER A 40 -17.29 0.44 6.31
CA SER A 40 -18.45 0.43 5.42
C SER A 40 -18.03 0.92 4.04
N GLU A 41 -18.32 0.14 3.01
CA GLU A 41 -18.34 0.70 1.65
C GLU A 41 -19.32 1.87 1.62
N ARG A 42 -19.01 2.87 0.83
CA ARG A 42 -19.93 4.01 0.60
C ARG A 42 -21.27 3.49 0.09
N PRO A 43 -22.41 3.80 0.73
CA PRO A 43 -23.72 3.25 0.34
C PRO A 43 -24.12 3.62 -1.08
N ALA A 44 -23.70 4.80 -1.55
CA ALA A 44 -23.88 5.28 -2.90
C ALA A 44 -22.67 6.07 -3.34
N PRO A 45 -22.18 5.90 -4.59
CA PRO A 45 -21.11 6.71 -5.12
C PRO A 45 -21.47 8.19 -5.08
N PRO A 46 -20.52 9.09 -4.77
CA PRO A 46 -20.77 10.52 -4.91
C PRO A 46 -20.98 10.87 -6.38
N THR A 47 -21.90 11.82 -6.66
CA THR A 47 -21.98 12.41 -7.99
C THR A 47 -20.65 13.15 -8.26
N ARG A 48 -19.97 12.76 -9.33
CA ARG A 48 -18.68 13.34 -9.71
C ARG A 48 -18.68 13.66 -11.19
N ASP A 49 -18.94 14.93 -11.48
CA ASP A 49 -18.83 15.52 -12.82
C ASP A 49 -17.66 16.49 -12.85
N PRO A 50 -17.18 16.90 -14.03
CA PRO A 50 -16.01 17.78 -14.16
C PRO A 50 -16.02 19.04 -13.29
N LYS A 51 -17.21 19.55 -12.92
CA LYS A 51 -17.38 20.78 -12.16
C LYS A 51 -18.21 20.59 -10.88
N THR A 52 -18.22 19.40 -10.30
CA THR A 52 -18.96 19.12 -9.07
C THR A 52 -18.54 20.09 -7.95
N PRO A 53 -19.48 20.81 -7.32
CA PRO A 53 -19.16 21.72 -6.21
C PRO A 53 -18.46 21.00 -5.05
N GLY A 54 -17.44 21.64 -4.49
CA GLY A 54 -16.64 21.07 -3.40
C GLY A 54 -15.49 20.19 -3.86
N TYR A 55 -15.53 19.69 -5.10
CA TYR A 55 -14.47 18.86 -5.69
C TYR A 55 -13.53 19.71 -6.58
N VAL A 56 -12.32 19.19 -6.81
CA VAL A 56 -11.40 19.84 -7.74
C VAL A 56 -11.95 19.77 -9.17
N GLN A 57 -11.76 20.83 -9.96
CA GLN A 57 -12.16 20.80 -11.37
C GLN A 57 -11.33 19.74 -12.12
N ALA A 58 -12.00 18.87 -12.89
CA ALA A 58 -11.37 17.75 -13.57
C ALA A 58 -11.78 17.67 -15.04
N LYS A 59 -10.98 16.94 -15.84
CA LYS A 59 -11.30 16.58 -17.22
C LYS A 59 -11.85 15.16 -17.25
N GLU A 60 -13.07 14.99 -17.73
CA GLU A 60 -13.64 13.67 -17.99
C GLU A 60 -13.06 13.10 -19.29
N LEU A 61 -12.64 11.84 -19.23
CA LEU A 61 -12.08 11.12 -20.37
C LEU A 61 -13.10 10.13 -20.94
N PRO A 62 -12.97 9.75 -22.23
CA PRO A 62 -13.77 8.67 -22.80
C PRO A 62 -13.62 7.37 -21.98
N ASP A 63 -14.72 6.62 -21.84
CA ASP A 63 -14.73 5.37 -21.08
C ASP A 63 -13.64 4.39 -21.56
N GLY A 64 -12.98 3.73 -20.60
CA GLY A 64 -11.89 2.79 -20.85
C GLY A 64 -10.54 3.44 -21.26
N THR A 65 -10.41 4.76 -21.14
CA THR A 65 -9.14 5.47 -21.48
C THR A 65 -8.47 6.06 -20.24
N ASN A 66 -7.15 6.25 -20.33
CA ASN A 66 -6.31 6.88 -19.30
C ASN A 66 -5.88 8.28 -19.73
N PRO A 67 -5.51 9.17 -18.79
CA PRO A 67 -4.85 10.42 -19.14
C PRO A 67 -3.46 10.16 -19.71
N PRO A 68 -2.94 11.08 -20.55
CA PRO A 68 -1.55 10.98 -20.98
C PRO A 68 -0.59 11.00 -19.78
N ALA A 69 0.41 10.13 -19.80
CA ALA A 69 1.41 10.06 -18.72
C ALA A 69 2.25 11.34 -18.56
N ASN A 70 2.17 12.29 -19.49
CA ASN A 70 2.87 13.58 -19.43
C ASN A 70 1.96 14.76 -19.07
N ALA A 71 0.74 14.51 -18.61
CA ALA A 71 -0.22 15.56 -18.25
C ALA A 71 -0.39 15.66 -16.74
N ASP A 72 -0.12 16.84 -16.18
CA ASP A 72 -0.53 17.20 -14.82
C ASP A 72 -2.03 17.48 -14.77
N GLY A 73 -2.63 17.37 -13.59
CA GLY A 73 -4.00 17.80 -13.32
C GLY A 73 -4.94 16.67 -12.90
N ASN A 74 -6.24 16.93 -13.04
CA ASN A 74 -7.30 16.11 -12.48
C ASN A 74 -8.12 15.46 -13.61
N PHE A 75 -8.35 14.17 -13.51
CA PHE A 75 -9.03 13.39 -14.54
C PHE A 75 -10.10 12.49 -13.92
N ILE A 76 -11.20 12.30 -14.66
CA ILE A 76 -12.24 11.34 -14.34
C ILE A 76 -12.16 10.24 -15.40
N ILE A 77 -12.09 8.97 -14.96
CA ILE A 77 -12.05 7.78 -15.83
C ILE A 77 -13.19 6.81 -15.48
N GLY A 78 -13.42 5.84 -16.34
CA GLY A 78 -14.43 4.80 -16.15
C GLY A 78 -15.78 5.17 -16.74
N PRO A 79 -16.80 4.31 -16.55
CA PRO A 79 -16.89 3.23 -15.53
C PRO A 79 -16.26 1.88 -15.90
N THR A 80 -15.69 1.71 -17.09
CA THR A 80 -15.09 0.46 -17.54
C THR A 80 -13.57 0.48 -17.30
N HIS A 81 -13.06 -0.57 -16.64
CA HIS A 81 -11.65 -0.72 -16.30
C HIS A 81 -11.08 -1.99 -16.93
N ASN A 82 -10.43 -1.84 -18.09
CA ASN A 82 -9.76 -2.94 -18.78
C ASN A 82 -8.25 -2.93 -18.43
N ALA A 83 -7.71 -4.11 -18.15
CA ALA A 83 -6.28 -4.23 -17.90
C ALA A 83 -5.46 -3.74 -19.11
N ALA A 84 -4.44 -2.92 -18.85
CA ALA A 84 -3.51 -2.53 -19.88
C ALA A 84 -2.73 -3.75 -20.42
N PRO A 85 -2.38 -3.77 -21.71
CA PRO A 85 -1.69 -4.92 -22.31
C PRO A 85 -0.38 -5.31 -21.61
N GLU A 86 0.25 -4.40 -20.93
CA GLU A 86 1.51 -4.60 -20.22
C GLU A 86 1.34 -5.24 -18.83
N MET A 87 0.11 -5.45 -18.36
CA MET A 87 -0.15 -6.01 -17.01
C MET A 87 0.05 -7.52 -16.93
N PRO A 88 -0.44 -8.34 -17.89
CA PRO A 88 -0.17 -9.77 -17.87
C PRO A 88 1.27 -10.07 -18.30
N ALA A 89 1.81 -11.19 -17.80
CA ALA A 89 3.08 -11.71 -18.31
C ALA A 89 2.98 -11.99 -19.82
N GLN A 90 3.93 -11.45 -20.59
CA GLN A 90 3.97 -11.60 -22.04
C GLN A 90 5.03 -12.60 -22.46
N ASN A 91 4.70 -13.46 -23.43
CA ASN A 91 5.67 -14.37 -24.01
C ASN A 91 6.71 -13.59 -24.86
N GLY A 92 7.97 -13.97 -24.76
CA GLY A 92 9.05 -13.41 -25.55
C GLY A 92 9.63 -12.09 -25.04
N VAL A 93 9.15 -11.55 -23.92
CA VAL A 93 9.81 -10.45 -23.23
C VAL A 93 10.85 -10.97 -22.23
N PRO A 94 11.94 -10.22 -21.98
CA PRO A 94 12.91 -10.61 -20.95
C PRO A 94 12.31 -10.47 -19.55
N HIS A 95 12.18 -11.59 -18.84
CA HIS A 95 11.70 -11.56 -17.44
C HIS A 95 12.84 -11.30 -16.48
N GLY A 96 12.59 -10.42 -15.50
CA GLY A 96 13.46 -10.17 -14.37
C GLY A 96 13.47 -11.35 -13.39
N THR A 97 14.32 -11.23 -12.38
CA THR A 97 14.41 -12.22 -11.28
C THR A 97 13.81 -11.61 -10.02
N VAL A 98 12.98 -12.39 -9.33
CA VAL A 98 12.46 -12.00 -8.01
C VAL A 98 13.25 -12.75 -6.94
N ILE A 99 13.91 -12.01 -6.06
CA ILE A 99 14.63 -12.52 -4.90
C ILE A 99 13.76 -12.23 -3.67
N GLU A 100 13.44 -13.27 -2.90
CA GLU A 100 12.65 -13.14 -1.68
C GLU A 100 13.51 -13.51 -0.47
N PHE A 101 13.41 -12.69 0.58
CA PHE A 101 14.04 -12.96 1.86
C PHE A 101 13.16 -12.47 3.00
N THR A 102 13.54 -12.83 4.22
CA THR A 102 12.81 -12.46 5.43
C THR A 102 13.68 -11.62 6.35
N MET A 103 13.04 -10.70 7.08
CA MET A 103 13.67 -9.88 8.12
C MET A 103 12.93 -10.13 9.44
N PRO A 104 13.55 -10.82 10.43
CA PRO A 104 12.98 -10.91 11.77
C PRO A 104 12.92 -9.51 12.41
N SER A 105 11.79 -9.14 12.99
CA SER A 105 11.64 -7.84 13.65
C SER A 105 12.52 -7.71 14.90
N SER A 106 12.94 -8.84 15.50
CA SER A 106 13.92 -8.86 16.59
C SER A 106 15.27 -8.24 16.21
N ASP A 107 15.60 -8.20 14.93
CA ASP A 107 16.85 -7.64 14.42
C ASP A 107 16.70 -6.15 14.06
N SER A 108 15.46 -5.65 14.00
CA SER A 108 15.15 -4.25 13.72
C SER A 108 15.32 -3.40 15.00
N LYS A 109 16.01 -2.25 14.85
CA LYS A 109 16.12 -1.25 15.91
C LYS A 109 14.94 -0.27 15.91
N ILE A 110 14.23 -0.18 14.77
CA ILE A 110 13.16 0.79 14.55
C ILE A 110 11.80 0.13 14.78
N TYR A 111 11.59 -1.08 14.25
CA TYR A 111 10.33 -1.81 14.33
C TYR A 111 10.51 -3.21 14.93
N PRO A 112 10.67 -3.30 16.27
CA PRO A 112 10.84 -4.61 16.96
C PRO A 112 9.56 -5.45 16.97
N GLY A 113 8.41 -4.83 16.67
CA GLY A 113 7.13 -5.50 16.55
C GLY A 113 6.17 -5.22 17.70
N ILE A 114 4.97 -4.80 17.36
CA ILE A 114 3.83 -4.67 18.29
C ILE A 114 2.59 -5.34 17.73
N ALA A 115 1.67 -5.69 18.60
CA ALA A 115 0.31 -6.06 18.25
C ALA A 115 -0.68 -5.28 19.10
N ARG A 116 -1.79 -4.89 18.49
CA ARG A 116 -2.89 -4.24 19.20
C ARG A 116 -3.57 -5.23 20.14
N ASP A 117 -3.87 -4.78 21.36
CA ASP A 117 -4.67 -5.57 22.29
C ASP A 117 -6.13 -5.70 21.82
N ALA A 118 -6.74 -6.84 22.08
CA ALA A 118 -8.10 -7.11 21.65
C ALA A 118 -9.08 -6.06 22.20
N ASN A 119 -10.08 -5.69 21.40
CA ASN A 119 -11.18 -4.76 21.75
C ASN A 119 -10.77 -3.32 22.10
N THR A 120 -9.57 -2.88 21.70
CA THR A 120 -9.12 -1.50 21.94
C THR A 120 -9.33 -0.57 20.75
N PHE A 121 -9.48 -1.10 19.54
CA PHE A 121 -9.69 -0.30 18.32
C PHE A 121 -11.05 0.41 18.30
N GLY A 122 -11.08 1.66 17.91
CA GLY A 122 -12.30 2.46 17.83
C GLY A 122 -12.72 3.10 19.16
N SER A 123 -11.92 2.98 20.21
CA SER A 123 -12.12 3.75 21.44
C SER A 123 -11.84 5.21 21.16
N VAL A 124 -12.80 6.09 21.45
CA VAL A 124 -12.70 7.53 21.25
C VAL A 124 -12.42 8.21 22.58
N ASP A 125 -11.53 9.23 22.58
CA ASP A 125 -11.29 10.05 23.75
C ASP A 125 -12.59 10.81 24.08
N PRO A 126 -13.15 10.68 25.31
CA PRO A 126 -14.39 11.36 25.67
C PRO A 126 -14.29 12.90 25.65
N GLY A 127 -13.08 13.45 25.82
CA GLY A 127 -12.82 14.88 25.82
C GLY A 127 -12.44 15.45 24.43
N ASP A 128 -12.07 14.59 23.50
CA ASP A 128 -11.66 14.96 22.14
C ASP A 128 -12.11 13.89 21.13
N PRO A 129 -13.29 14.08 20.49
CA PRO A 129 -13.81 13.12 19.51
C PRO A 129 -12.95 12.93 18.26
N ALA A 130 -12.05 13.87 17.97
CA ALA A 130 -11.11 13.75 16.85
C ALA A 130 -9.90 12.85 17.15
N LYS A 131 -9.78 12.43 18.42
CA LYS A 131 -8.66 11.62 18.89
C LYS A 131 -9.08 10.17 19.11
N LEU A 132 -8.57 9.29 18.26
CA LEU A 132 -8.74 7.86 18.46
C LEU A 132 -7.73 7.35 19.48
N VAL A 133 -8.21 6.81 20.59
CA VAL A 133 -7.37 6.23 21.63
C VAL A 133 -7.37 4.72 21.50
N VAL A 134 -6.21 4.14 21.24
CA VAL A 134 -5.95 2.71 21.45
C VAL A 134 -5.30 2.58 22.82
N THR A 135 -6.01 1.97 23.75
CA THR A 135 -5.61 1.94 25.17
C THR A 135 -4.31 1.19 25.39
N THR A 136 -4.10 0.09 24.66
CA THR A 136 -2.87 -0.70 24.82
C THR A 136 -2.46 -1.41 23.53
N SER A 137 -1.15 -1.56 23.40
CA SER A 137 -0.48 -2.48 22.47
C SER A 137 0.61 -3.22 23.23
N HIS A 138 0.95 -4.42 22.85
CA HIS A 138 2.00 -5.21 23.48
C HIS A 138 3.10 -5.56 22.46
N PRO A 139 4.33 -5.84 22.94
CA PRO A 139 5.40 -6.35 22.08
C PRO A 139 4.98 -7.67 21.42
N ALA A 140 5.10 -7.73 20.10
CA ALA A 140 4.76 -8.90 19.29
C ALA A 140 5.75 -9.03 18.12
N PRO A 141 6.88 -9.71 18.32
CA PRO A 141 7.84 -9.94 17.26
C PRO A 141 7.21 -10.68 16.07
N TYR A 142 7.63 -10.31 14.87
CA TYR A 142 7.15 -10.88 13.62
C TYR A 142 8.30 -11.10 12.63
N THR A 143 7.99 -11.71 11.50
CA THR A 143 8.96 -11.85 10.39
C THR A 143 8.39 -11.18 9.15
N ARG A 144 9.09 -10.15 8.68
CA ARG A 144 8.76 -9.41 7.47
C ARG A 144 9.26 -10.14 6.24
N LYS A 145 8.45 -10.17 5.18
CA LYS A 145 8.88 -10.62 3.85
C LYS A 145 9.27 -9.42 3.00
N VAL A 146 10.36 -9.55 2.28
CA VAL A 146 10.80 -8.59 1.28
C VAL A 146 11.01 -9.33 -0.04
N ALA A 147 10.42 -8.79 -1.12
CA ALA A 147 10.59 -9.29 -2.47
C ALA A 147 11.27 -8.21 -3.32
N VAL A 148 12.37 -8.55 -3.95
CA VAL A 148 13.17 -7.66 -4.79
C VAL A 148 13.09 -8.15 -6.23
N TYR A 149 12.49 -7.36 -7.09
CA TYR A 149 12.50 -7.59 -8.53
C TYR A 149 13.73 -6.90 -9.15
N VAL A 150 14.57 -7.69 -9.81
CA VAL A 150 15.75 -7.23 -10.56
C VAL A 150 15.47 -7.45 -12.04
N PRO A 151 15.35 -6.38 -12.86
CA PRO A 151 15.02 -6.54 -14.27
C PRO A 151 16.17 -7.25 -15.01
N LYS A 152 15.83 -8.03 -16.04
CA LYS A 152 16.81 -8.74 -16.88
C LYS A 152 17.87 -7.84 -17.48
N MET A 153 17.52 -6.57 -17.70
CA MET A 153 18.41 -5.56 -18.29
C MET A 153 19.35 -4.90 -17.27
N TYR A 154 19.24 -5.22 -15.99
CA TYR A 154 20.16 -4.70 -14.97
C TYR A 154 21.57 -5.21 -15.23
N LEU A 155 22.53 -4.30 -15.29
CA LEU A 155 23.95 -4.64 -15.44
C LEU A 155 24.59 -4.77 -14.06
N PRO A 156 25.14 -5.93 -13.69
CA PRO A 156 25.78 -6.12 -12.41
C PRO A 156 26.83 -5.04 -12.11
N GLY A 157 26.74 -4.44 -10.94
CA GLY A 157 27.62 -3.36 -10.49
C GLY A 157 27.20 -1.95 -10.92
N SER A 158 26.22 -1.79 -11.83
CA SER A 158 25.65 -0.47 -12.14
C SER A 158 24.74 0.01 -11.00
N VAL A 159 24.67 1.34 -10.85
CA VAL A 159 23.76 1.97 -9.88
C VAL A 159 22.38 2.10 -10.52
N ALA A 160 21.35 1.53 -9.90
CA ALA A 160 19.99 1.53 -10.42
C ALA A 160 19.06 2.45 -9.62
N PRO A 161 18.11 3.14 -10.28
CA PRO A 161 16.95 3.72 -9.62
C PRO A 161 16.07 2.61 -9.05
N PHE A 162 15.18 2.95 -8.12
CA PHE A 162 14.30 1.97 -7.52
C PHE A 162 12.95 2.53 -7.08
N ILE A 163 11.98 1.63 -6.91
CA ILE A 163 10.69 1.92 -6.32
C ILE A 163 10.44 1.02 -5.11
N VAL A 164 10.04 1.61 -3.99
CA VAL A 164 9.65 0.90 -2.77
C VAL A 164 8.13 0.81 -2.72
N GLY A 165 7.61 -0.41 -2.65
CA GLY A 165 6.17 -0.71 -2.52
C GLY A 165 5.81 -1.22 -1.13
N ALA A 166 4.76 -0.65 -0.54
CA ALA A 166 4.15 -1.13 0.69
C ALA A 166 3.28 -2.38 0.46
N ASP A 167 3.03 -3.16 1.52
CA ASP A 167 2.14 -4.34 1.52
C ASP A 167 2.52 -5.43 0.50
N GLY A 168 3.82 -5.59 0.22
CA GLY A 168 4.33 -6.53 -0.78
C GLY A 168 4.07 -8.02 -0.49
N PRO A 169 4.33 -8.90 -1.50
CA PRO A 169 4.89 -8.62 -2.82
C PRO A 169 3.87 -8.13 -3.86
N ASP A 170 4.20 -7.11 -4.63
CA ASP A 170 3.37 -6.59 -5.73
C ASP A 170 3.76 -7.23 -7.07
N ARG A 171 3.15 -8.38 -7.38
CA ARG A 171 3.45 -9.12 -8.61
C ARG A 171 2.94 -8.44 -9.87
N LEU A 172 1.91 -7.60 -9.77
CA LEU A 172 1.43 -6.81 -10.91
C LEU A 172 2.48 -5.78 -11.33
N LEU A 173 3.11 -5.11 -10.35
CA LEU A 173 4.23 -4.21 -10.61
C LEU A 173 5.38 -4.94 -11.32
N PHE A 174 5.75 -6.14 -10.86
CA PHE A 174 6.85 -6.91 -11.45
C PHE A 174 6.55 -7.27 -12.92
N SER A 175 5.33 -7.72 -13.22
CA SER A 175 4.91 -8.01 -14.60
C SER A 175 4.91 -6.75 -15.47
N ALA A 176 4.43 -5.62 -14.95
CA ALA A 176 4.47 -4.35 -15.66
C ALA A 176 5.91 -3.94 -16.01
N LEU A 177 6.85 -4.11 -15.08
CA LEU A 177 8.26 -3.78 -15.30
C LEU A 177 8.92 -4.68 -16.34
N ASP A 178 8.60 -5.99 -16.35
CA ASP A 178 9.06 -6.91 -17.40
C ASP A 178 8.69 -6.41 -18.80
N ASN A 179 7.51 -5.83 -18.94
CA ASN A 179 7.00 -5.37 -20.24
C ASN A 179 7.46 -3.93 -20.58
N LEU A 180 7.51 -3.03 -19.61
CA LEU A 180 7.76 -1.59 -19.86
C LEU A 180 9.24 -1.22 -19.98
N ILE A 181 10.13 -1.90 -19.22
CA ILE A 181 11.56 -1.61 -19.28
C ILE A 181 12.17 -1.94 -20.65
N PRO A 182 11.91 -3.11 -21.27
CA PRO A 182 12.41 -3.40 -22.62
C PRO A 182 11.85 -2.49 -23.71
N GLN A 183 10.67 -1.91 -23.49
CA GLN A 183 10.08 -0.92 -24.40
C GLN A 183 10.66 0.50 -24.21
N HIS A 184 11.63 0.69 -23.33
CA HIS A 184 12.20 1.99 -22.96
C HIS A 184 11.16 3.01 -22.44
N LYS A 185 10.05 2.52 -21.88
CA LYS A 185 9.02 3.33 -21.24
C LYS A 185 9.39 3.73 -19.82
N LEU A 186 10.20 2.90 -19.18
CA LEU A 186 10.74 3.10 -17.84
C LEU A 186 12.27 2.92 -17.85
N PRO A 187 12.98 3.55 -16.90
CA PRO A 187 14.39 3.25 -16.69
C PRO A 187 14.57 1.79 -16.24
N VAL A 188 15.79 1.27 -16.32
CA VAL A 188 16.14 -0.02 -15.72
C VAL A 188 16.15 0.13 -14.20
N LEU A 189 15.01 -0.08 -13.56
CA LEU A 189 14.79 0.14 -12.13
C LEU A 189 14.57 -1.16 -11.36
N ILE A 190 14.97 -1.17 -10.09
CA ILE A 190 14.71 -2.24 -9.13
C ILE A 190 13.36 -1.97 -8.44
N ALA A 191 12.51 -2.98 -8.29
CA ALA A 191 11.33 -2.84 -7.44
C ALA A 191 11.51 -3.62 -6.12
N ILE A 192 11.20 -2.98 -5.01
CA ILE A 192 11.38 -3.50 -3.65
C ILE A 192 10.01 -3.51 -3.00
N SER A 193 9.40 -4.68 -2.85
CA SER A 193 8.11 -4.85 -2.19
C SER A 193 8.31 -5.29 -0.75
N ILE A 194 7.89 -4.47 0.19
CA ILE A 194 8.08 -4.70 1.63
C ILE A 194 6.74 -5.11 2.24
N GLY A 195 6.69 -6.30 2.83
CA GLY A 195 5.56 -6.73 3.65
C GLY A 195 5.50 -5.92 4.94
N ASN A 196 4.29 -5.64 5.44
CA ASN A 196 4.10 -4.99 6.73
C ASN A 196 4.24 -5.97 7.91
N GLY A 197 4.23 -5.43 9.14
CA GLY A 197 4.29 -6.21 10.37
C GLY A 197 2.98 -6.82 10.83
N SER A 198 1.94 -6.78 9.99
CA SER A 198 0.59 -7.26 10.27
C SER A 198 -0.35 -6.29 10.99
N GLY A 199 -1.60 -6.70 11.09
CA GLY A 199 -2.67 -5.89 11.65
C GLY A 199 -3.16 -4.82 10.68
N ASP A 200 -3.93 -3.88 11.22
CA ASP A 200 -4.56 -2.83 10.45
C ASP A 200 -4.83 -1.61 11.34
N ALA A 201 -4.53 -0.42 10.85
CA ALA A 201 -4.75 0.86 11.52
C ALA A 201 -4.12 0.95 12.94
N GLN A 202 -4.64 1.83 13.78
CA GLN A 202 -4.06 2.22 15.06
C GLN A 202 -3.77 1.05 16.00
N GLY A 203 -2.63 1.09 16.65
CA GLY A 203 -2.18 0.11 17.63
C GLY A 203 -1.61 -1.18 17.06
N SER A 204 -1.75 -1.42 15.75
CA SER A 204 -1.09 -2.52 15.06
C SER A 204 0.28 -2.11 14.54
N GLU A 205 1.12 -3.10 14.22
CA GLU A 205 2.42 -2.82 13.61
C GLU A 205 2.29 -2.09 12.27
N ARG A 206 1.34 -2.50 11.41
CA ARG A 206 1.09 -1.80 10.14
C ARG A 206 0.65 -0.35 10.35
N GLY A 207 -0.14 -0.08 11.40
CA GLY A 207 -0.48 1.29 11.77
C GLY A 207 0.73 2.08 12.24
N LEU A 208 1.61 1.48 13.05
CA LEU A 208 2.86 2.09 13.47
C LEU A 208 3.80 2.38 12.29
N GLU A 209 3.89 1.47 11.33
CA GLU A 209 4.74 1.63 10.14
C GLU A 209 4.22 2.71 9.18
N TYR A 210 2.91 2.71 8.90
CA TYR A 210 2.36 3.47 7.78
C TYR A 210 1.59 4.74 8.17
N ASP A 211 1.00 4.75 9.37
CA ASP A 211 0.16 5.86 9.82
C ASP A 211 0.88 6.77 10.84
N THR A 212 2.19 6.56 11.06
CA THR A 212 3.02 7.49 11.84
C THR A 212 3.33 8.73 10.99
N MET A 213 2.93 9.91 11.48
CA MET A 213 3.17 11.19 10.79
C MET A 213 4.61 11.67 11.00
N SER A 214 5.60 10.88 10.54
CA SER A 214 7.03 11.17 10.69
C SER A 214 7.88 10.48 9.61
N GLY A 215 9.18 10.80 9.56
CA GLY A 215 10.14 10.19 8.63
C GLY A 215 10.63 8.80 9.01
N VAL A 216 10.18 8.23 10.13
CA VAL A 216 10.74 6.99 10.71
C VAL A 216 10.66 5.79 9.76
N TYR A 217 9.58 5.66 8.98
CA TYR A 217 9.49 4.55 8.02
C TYR A 217 10.49 4.70 6.86
N ALA A 218 10.71 5.91 6.36
CA ALA A 218 11.75 6.16 5.37
C ALA A 218 13.15 5.85 5.92
N GLU A 219 13.41 6.20 7.19
CA GLU A 219 14.67 5.86 7.87
C GLU A 219 14.84 4.34 8.05
N PHE A 220 13.76 3.62 8.40
CA PHE A 220 13.79 2.16 8.47
C PHE A 220 14.16 1.56 7.11
N VAL A 221 13.52 2.03 6.03
CA VAL A 221 13.85 1.56 4.68
C VAL A 221 15.32 1.85 4.36
N GLU A 222 15.78 3.08 4.58
CA GLU A 222 17.18 3.48 4.25
C GLU A 222 18.23 2.73 5.07
N LYS A 223 17.99 2.57 6.38
CA LYS A 223 19.01 2.06 7.32
C LYS A 223 18.99 0.53 7.48
N GLU A 224 17.82 -0.10 7.33
CA GLU A 224 17.67 -1.53 7.62
C GLU A 224 17.30 -2.36 6.37
N VAL A 225 16.40 -1.87 5.50
CA VAL A 225 15.94 -2.64 4.34
C VAL A 225 16.90 -2.57 3.17
N LEU A 226 17.27 -1.35 2.72
CA LEU A 226 18.09 -1.19 1.50
C LEU A 226 19.48 -1.86 1.59
N PRO A 227 20.21 -1.85 2.72
CA PRO A 227 21.45 -2.60 2.83
C PRO A 227 21.27 -4.12 2.66
N MET A 228 20.18 -4.68 3.18
CA MET A 228 19.85 -6.10 2.96
C MET A 228 19.48 -6.38 1.51
N VAL A 229 18.71 -5.49 0.87
CA VAL A 229 18.38 -5.60 -0.56
C VAL A 229 19.64 -5.62 -1.41
N GLU A 230 20.56 -4.69 -1.20
CA GLU A 230 21.83 -4.65 -1.95
C GLU A 230 22.66 -5.92 -1.76
N SER A 231 22.70 -6.43 -0.54
CA SER A 231 23.43 -7.66 -0.20
C SER A 231 22.77 -8.90 -0.79
N GLN A 232 21.44 -9.08 -0.61
CA GLN A 232 20.72 -10.30 -1.00
C GLN A 232 20.49 -10.40 -2.51
N ALA A 233 20.22 -9.26 -3.15
CA ALA A 233 19.95 -9.21 -4.58
C ALA A 233 21.19 -8.88 -5.44
N HIS A 234 22.34 -8.62 -4.81
CA HIS A 234 23.61 -8.24 -5.47
C HIS A 234 23.44 -7.04 -6.41
N VAL A 235 22.71 -6.02 -5.97
CA VAL A 235 22.45 -4.80 -6.71
C VAL A 235 23.08 -3.59 -6.03
N LYS A 236 23.20 -2.47 -6.75
CA LYS A 236 23.57 -1.17 -6.20
C LYS A 236 22.43 -0.19 -6.44
N LEU A 237 21.95 0.45 -5.39
CA LEU A 237 20.85 1.38 -5.42
C LEU A 237 21.33 2.82 -5.44
N THR A 238 20.61 3.67 -6.20
CA THR A 238 20.97 5.08 -6.27
C THR A 238 20.73 5.79 -4.93
N LYS A 239 21.56 6.81 -4.66
CA LYS A 239 21.33 7.76 -3.56
C LYS A 239 20.73 9.09 -4.04
N ASP A 240 20.52 9.23 -5.35
CA ASP A 240 19.86 10.38 -5.93
C ASP A 240 18.35 10.28 -5.67
N PRO A 241 17.72 11.24 -4.99
CA PRO A 241 16.27 11.22 -4.71
C PRO A 241 15.43 11.24 -5.99
N GLU A 242 15.93 11.76 -7.10
CA GLU A 242 15.26 11.67 -8.41
C GLU A 242 15.18 10.24 -8.95
N GLY A 243 16.03 9.35 -8.50
CA GLY A 243 16.00 7.91 -8.83
C GLY A 243 15.25 7.05 -7.82
N ARG A 244 14.50 7.63 -6.90
CA ARG A 244 13.82 6.93 -5.81
C ARG A 244 12.33 7.23 -5.80
N ALA A 245 11.53 6.18 -5.84
CA ALA A 245 10.08 6.26 -5.78
C ALA A 245 9.53 5.44 -4.61
N SER A 246 8.40 5.89 -4.06
CA SER A 246 7.59 5.18 -3.07
C SER A 246 6.18 4.97 -3.61
N MET A 247 5.58 3.80 -3.33
CA MET A 247 4.21 3.50 -3.75
C MET A 247 3.44 2.65 -2.74
N GLY A 248 2.13 2.76 -2.79
CA GLY A 248 1.25 1.91 -2.00
C GLY A 248 -0.22 2.16 -2.21
N GLY A 249 -1.04 1.35 -1.53
CA GLY A 249 -2.48 1.51 -1.47
C GLY A 249 -2.94 1.71 -0.03
N SER A 250 -4.06 2.42 0.18
CA SER A 250 -4.60 2.66 1.53
C SER A 250 -3.58 3.37 2.43
N SER A 251 -3.35 2.87 3.65
CA SER A 251 -2.29 3.38 4.54
C SER A 251 -0.89 3.29 3.89
N GLY A 252 -0.63 2.29 3.05
CA GLY A 252 0.61 2.23 2.26
C GLY A 252 0.72 3.39 1.26
N GLY A 253 -0.41 3.90 0.73
CA GLY A 253 -0.45 5.07 -0.13
C GLY A 253 -0.14 6.37 0.61
N SER A 254 -0.73 6.61 1.78
CA SER A 254 -0.34 7.75 2.63
C SER A 254 1.10 7.63 3.10
N CYS A 255 1.55 6.43 3.48
CA CYS A 255 2.95 6.18 3.84
C CYS A 255 3.92 6.55 2.72
N ALA A 256 3.59 6.24 1.46
CA ALA A 256 4.43 6.64 0.32
C ALA A 256 4.64 8.16 0.25
N LEU A 257 3.59 8.97 0.52
CA LEU A 257 3.74 10.41 0.61
C LEU A 257 4.45 10.85 1.89
N ILE A 258 4.16 10.24 3.04
CA ILE A 258 4.82 10.51 4.33
C ILE A 258 6.33 10.36 4.18
N MET A 259 6.81 9.28 3.55
CA MET A 259 8.24 9.08 3.28
C MET A 259 8.86 10.26 2.52
N ALA A 260 8.25 10.66 1.40
CA ALA A 260 8.76 11.74 0.58
C ALA A 260 8.58 13.13 1.24
N TRP A 261 7.55 13.29 2.06
CA TRP A 261 7.28 14.55 2.75
C TRP A 261 8.30 14.87 3.85
N TYR A 262 8.61 13.89 4.69
CA TYR A 262 9.54 14.06 5.80
C TYR A 262 11.00 13.89 5.39
N HIS A 263 11.26 13.13 4.29
CA HIS A 263 12.58 12.92 3.72
C HIS A 263 12.63 13.25 2.22
N PRO A 264 12.41 14.54 1.85
CA PRO A 264 12.51 14.94 0.46
C PRO A 264 13.92 14.80 -0.12
N GLU A 265 14.95 14.68 0.73
CA GLU A 265 16.32 14.35 0.30
C GLU A 265 16.49 12.86 -0.07
N LEU A 266 15.51 12.01 0.23
CA LEU A 266 15.52 10.58 -0.10
C LEU A 266 14.58 10.22 -1.25
N TYR A 267 13.38 10.82 -1.33
CA TYR A 267 12.33 10.42 -2.28
C TYR A 267 11.69 11.62 -2.96
N HIS A 268 11.66 11.61 -4.29
CA HIS A 268 10.99 12.64 -5.11
C HIS A 268 9.78 12.14 -5.91
N ARG A 269 9.45 10.84 -5.84
CA ARG A 269 8.41 10.24 -6.69
C ARG A 269 7.45 9.42 -5.83
N VAL A 270 6.15 9.72 -5.94
CA VAL A 270 5.10 9.11 -5.11
C VAL A 270 3.96 8.60 -5.99
N LEU A 271 3.51 7.37 -5.73
CA LEU A 271 2.37 6.75 -6.39
C LEU A 271 1.41 6.19 -5.36
N THR A 272 0.14 6.64 -5.36
CA THR A 272 -0.84 6.21 -4.36
C THR A 272 -2.14 5.74 -5.00
N TYR A 273 -2.65 4.60 -4.54
CA TYR A 273 -4.00 4.12 -4.82
C TYR A 273 -4.83 4.21 -3.54
N SER A 274 -5.97 4.91 -3.59
CA SER A 274 -6.86 5.08 -2.42
C SER A 274 -6.11 5.52 -1.16
N GLY A 275 -5.20 6.51 -1.28
CA GLY A 275 -4.35 6.94 -0.16
C GLY A 275 -5.16 7.31 1.08
N THR A 276 -4.75 6.84 2.25
CA THR A 276 -5.42 7.09 3.54
C THR A 276 -5.07 8.49 4.06
N PHE A 277 -5.55 9.54 3.34
CA PHE A 277 -5.38 10.95 3.73
C PHE A 277 -6.48 11.45 4.68
N ILE A 278 -7.01 10.54 5.49
CA ILE A 278 -8.07 10.75 6.48
C ILE A 278 -7.49 11.00 7.87
N ASN A 279 -8.36 11.25 8.86
CA ASN A 279 -7.95 11.33 10.28
C ASN A 279 -7.54 9.96 10.81
N GLN A 280 -6.33 9.55 10.47
CA GLN A 280 -5.74 8.29 10.95
C GLN A 280 -4.26 8.47 11.18
N GLN A 281 -3.80 8.15 12.38
CA GLN A 281 -2.39 8.07 12.75
C GLN A 281 -2.16 7.12 13.93
N TRP A 282 -0.93 6.63 14.06
CA TRP A 282 -0.46 5.89 15.22
C TRP A 282 1.07 5.95 15.31
N PRO A 283 1.65 6.28 16.48
CA PRO A 283 0.98 6.81 17.66
C PRO A 283 0.37 8.19 17.43
N TYR A 284 -0.48 8.66 18.36
CA TYR A 284 -1.02 10.00 18.30
C TYR A 284 0.09 11.05 18.48
N ASP A 285 0.12 12.03 17.58
CA ASP A 285 1.01 13.19 17.64
C ASP A 285 0.15 14.48 17.71
N PRO A 286 0.26 15.28 18.79
CA PRO A 286 -0.48 16.54 18.92
C PRO A 286 -0.05 17.60 17.89
N GLN A 287 1.07 17.46 17.19
CA GLN A 287 1.48 18.37 16.11
C GLN A 287 0.72 18.10 14.80
N THR A 288 0.22 16.88 14.66
CA THR A 288 -0.62 16.44 13.52
C THR A 288 -1.87 15.76 14.06
N PRO A 289 -2.76 16.50 14.79
CA PRO A 289 -3.84 15.90 15.57
C PRO A 289 -4.82 15.07 14.74
N HIS A 290 -4.94 15.34 13.45
CA HIS A 290 -5.79 14.62 12.51
C HIS A 290 -5.01 13.70 11.56
N GLY A 291 -3.80 13.27 11.95
CA GLY A 291 -3.01 12.33 11.16
C GLY A 291 -2.77 12.79 9.71
N ALA A 292 -2.98 11.90 8.75
CA ALA A 292 -2.73 12.21 7.34
C ALA A 292 -3.74 13.22 6.72
N TRP A 293 -4.85 13.51 7.38
CA TRP A 293 -5.75 14.63 7.03
C TRP A 293 -5.02 15.98 7.04
N GLU A 294 -4.03 16.12 7.92
CA GLU A 294 -3.22 17.34 8.03
C GLU A 294 -2.48 17.72 6.74
N PHE A 295 -2.24 16.76 5.84
CA PHE A 295 -1.59 17.08 4.57
C PHE A 295 -2.34 18.14 3.78
N HIS A 296 -3.64 17.98 3.62
CA HIS A 296 -4.43 18.94 2.84
C HIS A 296 -4.99 20.08 3.67
N GLU A 297 -5.09 19.94 4.99
CA GLU A 297 -5.60 20.99 5.86
C GLU A 297 -4.52 22.02 6.23
N HIS A 298 -3.31 21.55 6.57
CA HIS A 298 -2.26 22.40 7.13
C HIS A 298 -0.89 22.23 6.48
N LEU A 299 -0.41 20.99 6.30
CA LEU A 299 0.99 20.75 5.95
C LEU A 299 1.34 21.28 4.55
N ILE A 300 0.59 20.89 3.52
CA ILE A 300 0.84 21.35 2.16
C ILE A 300 0.56 22.85 2.03
N PRO A 301 -0.58 23.39 2.51
CA PRO A 301 -0.85 24.82 2.42
C PRO A 301 0.22 25.71 3.06
N ASN A 302 0.76 25.32 4.21
CA ASN A 302 1.66 26.14 5.01
C ASN A 302 3.16 25.87 4.77
N SER A 303 3.51 24.91 3.92
CA SER A 303 4.91 24.59 3.63
C SER A 303 5.35 25.14 2.26
N PRO A 304 6.64 25.39 2.05
CA PRO A 304 7.21 25.54 0.71
C PRO A 304 6.93 24.30 -0.14
N VAL A 305 6.83 24.49 -1.45
CA VAL A 305 6.69 23.37 -2.40
C VAL A 305 7.91 22.47 -2.28
N LYS A 306 7.67 21.17 -2.06
CA LYS A 306 8.74 20.16 -2.01
C LYS A 306 8.97 19.58 -3.41
N PRO A 307 10.18 19.09 -3.72
CA PRO A 307 10.52 18.55 -5.05
C PRO A 307 9.93 17.14 -5.24
N VAL A 308 8.62 17.00 -5.12
CA VAL A 308 7.93 15.70 -5.19
C VAL A 308 6.94 15.70 -6.35
N ARG A 309 7.02 14.68 -7.21
CA ARG A 309 6.03 14.37 -8.24
C ARG A 309 5.08 13.31 -7.72
N ILE A 310 3.77 13.53 -7.83
CA ILE A 310 2.77 12.71 -7.16
C ILE A 310 1.73 12.21 -8.17
N TRP A 311 1.52 10.90 -8.22
CA TRP A 311 0.38 10.30 -8.89
C TRP A 311 -0.58 9.73 -7.85
N MET A 312 -1.89 10.03 -7.99
CA MET A 312 -2.93 9.64 -7.04
C MET A 312 -4.17 9.12 -7.75
N GLU A 313 -4.81 8.11 -7.15
CA GLU A 313 -6.10 7.60 -7.59
C GLU A 313 -7.02 7.39 -6.39
N VAL A 314 -8.34 7.59 -6.61
CA VAL A 314 -9.40 7.20 -5.69
C VAL A 314 -10.63 6.72 -6.46
N GLY A 315 -11.24 5.63 -5.98
CA GLY A 315 -12.49 5.09 -6.54
C GLY A 315 -13.74 5.83 -6.01
N ASP A 316 -14.80 5.89 -6.82
CA ASP A 316 -16.08 6.50 -6.40
C ASP A 316 -16.80 5.70 -5.30
N ARG A 317 -16.47 4.40 -5.16
CA ARG A 317 -16.96 3.49 -4.11
C ARG A 317 -15.95 3.24 -3.01
N ASP A 318 -15.01 4.15 -2.85
CA ASP A 318 -14.00 4.05 -1.81
C ASP A 318 -14.60 4.14 -0.40
N LEU A 319 -13.83 3.81 0.61
CA LEU A 319 -14.29 3.69 1.99
C LEU A 319 -14.89 5.00 2.53
N PHE A 320 -15.93 4.82 3.32
CA PHE A 320 -16.62 5.90 4.01
C PHE A 320 -17.03 5.45 5.41
N ASN A 321 -16.38 5.97 6.44
CA ASN A 321 -16.59 5.59 7.84
C ASN A 321 -17.07 6.77 8.70
N PRO A 322 -18.28 7.32 8.47
CA PRO A 322 -18.74 8.57 9.10
C PRO A 322 -18.93 8.44 10.61
N ASN A 323 -19.10 7.23 11.12
CA ASN A 323 -19.30 6.97 12.55
C ASN A 323 -18.00 6.76 13.33
N LEU A 324 -16.88 6.56 12.64
CA LEU A 324 -15.57 6.49 13.27
C LEU A 324 -15.16 7.91 13.66
N MET A 325 -14.86 8.17 14.92
CA MET A 325 -14.49 9.49 15.45
C MET A 325 -15.59 10.58 15.35
N ARG A 326 -16.59 10.45 14.48
CA ARG A 326 -17.71 11.40 14.24
C ARG A 326 -17.26 12.81 13.86
N ASP A 327 -16.13 12.94 13.19
CA ASP A 327 -15.48 14.19 12.82
C ASP A 327 -15.62 14.53 11.34
N ASN A 328 -16.27 13.68 10.54
CA ASN A 328 -16.40 13.77 9.09
C ASN A 328 -15.06 13.72 8.32
N MET A 329 -13.98 13.26 8.95
CA MET A 329 -12.64 13.17 8.36
C MET A 329 -12.29 11.74 7.90
N HIS A 330 -13.29 10.84 7.78
CA HIS A 330 -13.12 9.43 7.40
C HIS A 330 -13.82 9.09 6.07
N ASP A 331 -13.70 10.00 5.10
CA ASP A 331 -14.17 9.87 3.73
C ASP A 331 -12.95 9.87 2.79
N TRP A 332 -12.58 8.71 2.24
CA TRP A 332 -11.42 8.58 1.34
C TRP A 332 -11.58 9.40 0.06
N VAL A 333 -12.81 9.46 -0.49
CA VAL A 333 -13.07 10.26 -1.69
C VAL A 333 -12.81 11.73 -1.40
N LEU A 334 -13.42 12.27 -0.33
CA LEU A 334 -13.26 13.67 0.05
C LEU A 334 -11.79 14.01 0.37
N ALA A 335 -11.11 13.14 1.11
CA ALA A 335 -9.72 13.34 1.49
C ALA A 335 -8.79 13.42 0.26
N ASN A 336 -8.95 12.52 -0.71
CA ASN A 336 -8.14 12.53 -1.94
C ASN A 336 -8.50 13.70 -2.87
N GLU A 337 -9.77 14.12 -2.93
CA GLU A 337 -10.18 15.36 -3.63
C GLU A 337 -9.56 16.62 -2.98
N ASN A 338 -9.53 16.67 -1.65
CA ASN A 338 -8.88 17.77 -0.92
C ASN A 338 -7.37 17.79 -1.17
N MET A 339 -6.71 16.61 -1.21
CA MET A 339 -5.30 16.49 -1.60
C MET A 339 -5.08 17.08 -3.00
N ALA A 340 -5.84 16.66 -4.00
CA ALA A 340 -5.73 17.19 -5.36
C ALA A 340 -5.92 18.71 -5.41
N LYS A 341 -6.87 19.24 -4.64
CA LYS A 341 -7.15 20.68 -4.56
C LYS A 341 -5.95 21.48 -4.02
N VAL A 342 -5.33 21.02 -2.93
CA VAL A 342 -4.18 21.76 -2.36
C VAL A 342 -2.91 21.58 -3.19
N LEU A 343 -2.70 20.42 -3.82
CA LEU A 343 -1.59 20.20 -4.74
C LEU A 343 -1.69 21.14 -5.95
N ALA A 344 -2.89 21.28 -6.54
CA ALA A 344 -3.16 22.25 -7.60
C ALA A 344 -2.85 23.69 -7.17
N ALA A 345 -3.39 24.10 -6.01
CA ALA A 345 -3.21 25.45 -5.49
C ALA A 345 -1.75 25.82 -5.20
N LYS A 346 -0.93 24.82 -4.83
CA LYS A 346 0.50 25.00 -4.56
C LYS A 346 1.39 24.84 -5.80
N GLY A 347 0.84 24.38 -6.94
CA GLY A 347 1.60 24.22 -8.19
C GLY A 347 2.53 22.99 -8.19
N TYR A 348 2.16 21.92 -7.50
CA TYR A 348 2.89 20.63 -7.59
C TYR A 348 2.75 20.00 -8.97
N HIS A 349 3.75 19.25 -9.37
CA HIS A 349 3.59 18.26 -10.44
C HIS A 349 2.81 17.06 -9.89
N TYR A 350 1.53 16.98 -10.23
CA TYR A 350 0.68 15.88 -9.79
C TYR A 350 -0.33 15.48 -10.88
N GLN A 351 -0.72 14.21 -10.86
CA GLN A 351 -1.84 13.70 -11.63
C GLN A 351 -2.81 12.99 -10.67
N PHE A 352 -4.06 13.43 -10.66
CA PHE A 352 -5.13 12.86 -9.84
C PHE A 352 -6.18 12.20 -10.72
N ILE A 353 -6.50 10.96 -10.41
CA ILE A 353 -7.48 10.13 -11.09
C ILE A 353 -8.65 9.85 -10.16
N PHE A 354 -9.84 10.31 -10.56
CA PHE A 354 -11.08 9.85 -9.96
C PHE A 354 -11.64 8.73 -10.84
N ALA A 355 -11.73 7.51 -10.30
CA ALA A 355 -12.18 6.32 -11.03
C ALA A 355 -13.62 6.01 -10.70
N ARG A 356 -14.53 6.10 -11.69
CA ARG A 356 -15.91 5.66 -11.53
C ARG A 356 -15.99 4.13 -11.53
N ASN A 357 -16.94 3.57 -10.76
CA ASN A 357 -17.14 2.13 -10.60
C ASN A 357 -15.93 1.40 -10.01
N ALA A 358 -15.16 2.07 -9.18
CA ALA A 358 -13.97 1.56 -8.55
C ALA A 358 -14.11 1.56 -7.01
N ALA A 359 -13.69 0.49 -6.37
CA ALA A 359 -13.67 0.31 -4.91
C ALA A 359 -12.34 0.75 -4.30
N HIS A 360 -12.18 0.51 -3.00
CA HIS A 360 -10.94 0.79 -2.28
C HIS A 360 -9.77 -0.05 -2.82
N VAL A 361 -8.70 0.62 -3.28
CA VAL A 361 -7.53 -0.01 -3.93
C VAL A 361 -7.96 -0.98 -5.02
N ASP A 362 -8.83 -0.49 -5.92
CA ASP A 362 -9.48 -1.31 -6.94
C ASP A 362 -8.48 -1.94 -7.91
N GLN A 363 -8.51 -3.28 -7.99
CA GLN A 363 -7.54 -4.02 -8.79
C GLN A 363 -7.76 -3.84 -10.30
N ALA A 364 -8.99 -3.67 -10.76
CA ALA A 364 -9.25 -3.44 -12.18
C ALA A 364 -8.76 -2.06 -12.59
N THR A 365 -9.01 -1.05 -11.76
CA THR A 365 -8.48 0.31 -11.95
C THR A 365 -6.94 0.33 -11.92
N LYS A 366 -6.32 -0.40 -10.98
CA LYS A 366 -4.87 -0.52 -10.92
C LYS A 366 -4.32 -1.19 -12.19
N GLN A 367 -4.94 -2.26 -12.67
CA GLN A 367 -4.54 -2.92 -13.91
C GLN A 367 -4.70 -2.04 -15.15
N GLN A 368 -5.69 -1.15 -15.17
CA GLN A 368 -5.85 -0.17 -16.24
C GLN A 368 -4.77 0.91 -16.19
N THR A 369 -4.47 1.47 -15.02
CA THR A 369 -3.76 2.75 -14.87
C THR A 369 -2.28 2.63 -14.52
N LEU A 370 -1.80 1.47 -14.04
CA LEU A 370 -0.44 1.32 -13.48
C LEU A 370 0.66 1.68 -14.50
N ARG A 371 0.45 1.39 -15.79
CA ARG A 371 1.39 1.76 -16.85
C ARG A 371 1.63 3.26 -16.86
N GLU A 372 0.56 4.03 -17.09
CA GLU A 372 0.62 5.49 -17.19
C GLU A 372 1.04 6.14 -15.87
N ALA A 373 0.64 5.56 -14.74
CA ALA A 373 1.08 5.99 -13.42
C ALA A 373 2.60 5.88 -13.25
N LEU A 374 3.17 4.74 -13.64
CA LEU A 374 4.62 4.53 -13.62
C LEU A 374 5.33 5.48 -14.61
N GLU A 375 4.87 5.56 -15.87
CA GLU A 375 5.42 6.49 -16.85
C GLU A 375 5.35 7.94 -16.33
N TYR A 376 4.26 8.34 -15.66
CA TYR A 376 4.09 9.68 -15.08
C TYR A 376 5.10 9.96 -13.96
N ILE A 377 5.25 9.09 -12.98
CA ILE A 377 6.16 9.37 -11.88
C ILE A 377 7.63 9.34 -12.29
N TRP A 378 7.99 8.60 -13.34
CA TRP A 378 9.36 8.52 -13.86
C TRP A 378 9.70 9.59 -14.90
N GLN A 379 8.79 10.52 -15.20
CA GLN A 379 9.09 11.62 -16.10
C GLN A 379 10.30 12.43 -15.64
N GLY A 380 11.10 12.88 -16.61
CA GLY A 380 12.27 13.72 -16.37
C GLY A 380 13.44 13.01 -15.68
N TYR A 381 13.31 11.74 -15.30
CA TYR A 381 14.43 10.98 -14.77
C TYR A 381 15.41 10.62 -15.89
N SER A 382 16.65 11.04 -15.70
CA SER A 382 17.78 10.61 -16.54
C SER A 382 18.85 10.04 -15.61
N PRO A 383 19.25 8.76 -15.79
CA PRO A 383 20.31 8.18 -14.98
C PRO A 383 21.56 9.07 -15.07
N SER A 384 22.18 9.36 -13.92
CA SER A 384 23.48 10.03 -13.93
C SER A 384 24.47 9.21 -14.77
N PRO A 385 25.25 9.85 -15.65
CA PRO A 385 26.23 9.12 -16.44
C PRO A 385 27.18 8.38 -15.51
N VAL A 386 27.37 7.08 -15.76
CA VAL A 386 28.33 6.27 -15.02
C VAL A 386 29.70 6.90 -15.21
N LYS A 387 30.25 7.50 -14.15
CA LYS A 387 31.67 7.89 -14.14
C LYS A 387 32.47 6.59 -14.14
N HIS A 388 33.01 6.24 -15.29
CA HIS A 388 33.96 5.13 -15.46
C HIS A 388 35.28 5.42 -14.76
#